data_c971740c23185a279ff69eb1c32b9c63
#
_entry.id   c971740c23185a279ff69eb1c32b9c63
#
_cell.length_a   1.000
_cell.length_b   1.000
_cell.length_c   1.000
_cell.angle_alpha   90.00
_cell.angle_beta   90.00
_cell.angle_gamma   90.00
#
_symmetry.space_group_name_H-M   'P 1'
#
loop_
_entity.id
_entity.type
_entity.pdbx_description
1 polymer ?
#
loop_
_entity_poly.entity_id
_entity_poly.type
_entity_poly.pdbx_seq_one_letter_code
_entity_poly.pdbx_strand_id
1 'polypeptide(L)' 'MIDYNSPKILQQQATLVLEHVEDIVEHICDENRISGEKVWVMINALSEAKLNEYPPIDEDEE' A
#
# COMPACT_ATOMS: atom_id res chain seq x y z
N MET A 1 1.65 -23.03 -13.20
CA MET A 1 2.11 -22.46 -11.92
C MET A 1 1.90 -20.96 -11.94
N ILE A 2 1.38 -20.42 -10.84
CA ILE A 2 1.12 -18.99 -10.75
C ILE A 2 2.39 -18.26 -10.33
N ASP A 3 2.75 -17.24 -11.10
CA ASP A 3 3.89 -16.41 -10.76
C ASP A 3 3.40 -15.20 -9.99
N TYR A 4 3.50 -15.24 -8.69
CA TYR A 4 3.02 -14.14 -7.83
C TYR A 4 3.87 -12.89 -7.95
N ASN A 5 5.00 -12.95 -8.61
CA ASN A 5 5.83 -11.78 -8.86
C ASN A 5 5.53 -11.13 -10.20
N SER A 6 4.59 -11.66 -10.96
CA SER A 6 4.15 -11.06 -12.20
C SER A 6 3.58 -9.67 -11.91
N PRO A 7 3.95 -8.64 -12.67
CA PRO A 7 3.42 -7.29 -12.46
C PRO A 7 1.90 -7.24 -12.44
N LYS A 8 1.26 -8.05 -13.26
CA LYS A 8 -0.20 -8.09 -13.32
C LYS A 8 -0.79 -8.64 -12.02
N ILE A 9 -0.22 -9.72 -11.51
CA ILE A 9 -0.70 -10.31 -10.27
C ILE A 9 -0.44 -9.36 -9.09
N LEU A 10 0.75 -8.77 -9.05
CA LEU A 10 1.09 -7.82 -7.99
C LEU A 10 0.14 -6.64 -7.99
N GLN A 11 -0.21 -6.13 -9.17
CA GLN A 11 -1.14 -5.01 -9.27
C GLN A 11 -2.51 -5.39 -8.73
N GLN A 12 -2.99 -6.58 -9.08
CA GLN A 12 -4.29 -7.05 -8.61
C GLN A 12 -4.30 -7.17 -7.09
N GLN A 13 -3.27 -7.75 -6.52
CA GLN A 13 -3.18 -7.92 -5.07
C GLN A 13 -3.08 -6.57 -4.37
N ALA A 14 -2.27 -5.67 -4.91
CA ALA A 14 -2.13 -4.34 -4.33
C ALA A 14 -3.45 -3.58 -4.37
N THR A 15 -4.22 -3.75 -5.45
CA THR A 15 -5.52 -3.10 -5.58
C THR A 15 -6.49 -3.59 -4.50
N LEU A 16 -6.48 -4.89 -4.22
CA LEU A 16 -7.33 -5.44 -3.17
C LEU A 16 -6.95 -4.89 -1.81
N VAL A 17 -5.66 -4.80 -1.54
CA VAL A 17 -5.17 -4.23 -0.29
C VAL A 17 -5.61 -2.77 -0.17
N LEU A 18 -5.48 -2.03 -1.26
CA LEU A 18 -5.84 -0.63 -1.26
C LEU A 18 -7.33 -0.43 -0.99
N GLU A 19 -8.17 -1.28 -1.55
CA GLU A 19 -9.62 -1.20 -1.30
C GLU A 19 -9.93 -1.37 0.18
N HIS A 20 -9.27 -2.32 0.84
CA HIS A 20 -9.43 -2.51 2.27
C HIS A 20 -8.96 -1.29 3.05
N VAL A 21 -7.82 -0.74 2.64
CA VAL A 21 -7.26 0.44 3.30
C VAL A 21 -8.20 1.63 3.15
N GLU A 22 -8.79 1.79 1.96
CA GLU A 22 -9.74 2.88 1.74
C GLU A 22 -10.94 2.78 2.67
N ASP A 23 -11.48 1.59 2.84
CA ASP A 23 -12.60 1.37 3.75
C ASP A 23 -12.23 1.74 5.18
N ILE A 24 -11.05 1.31 5.62
CA ILE A 24 -10.58 1.58 6.97
C ILE A 24 -10.37 3.08 7.17
N VAL A 25 -9.77 3.72 6.18
CA VAL A 25 -9.51 5.16 6.25
C VAL A 25 -10.81 5.94 6.36
N GLU A 26 -11.80 5.61 5.53
CA GLU A 26 -13.09 6.29 5.58
C GLU A 26 -13.73 6.14 6.95
N HIS A 27 -13.69 4.95 7.48
CA HIS A 27 -14.31 4.66 8.77
C HIS A 27 -13.66 5.45 9.90
N ILE A 28 -12.33 5.44 9.92
CA ILE A 28 -11.57 6.16 10.95
C ILE A 28 -11.75 7.66 10.81
N CYS A 29 -11.78 8.16 9.59
CA CYS A 29 -11.96 9.58 9.37
C CYS A 29 -13.33 10.04 9.83
N ASP A 30 -14.37 9.25 9.57
CA ASP A 30 -15.72 9.55 10.00
C ASP A 30 -15.83 9.59 11.52
N GLU A 31 -15.29 8.58 12.18
CA GLU A 31 -15.41 8.48 13.63
C GLU A 31 -14.63 9.57 14.36
N ASN A 32 -13.48 9.95 13.84
CA ASN A 32 -12.58 10.86 14.53
C ASN A 32 -12.54 12.26 13.92
N ARG A 33 -13.33 12.49 12.88
CA ARG A 33 -13.38 13.77 12.16
C ARG A 33 -12.00 14.20 11.69
N ILE A 34 -11.28 13.28 11.13
CA ILE A 34 -9.95 13.53 10.60
C ILE A 34 -10.06 13.73 9.09
N SER A 35 -9.23 14.63 8.56
CA SER A 35 -9.19 14.85 7.12
C SER A 35 -8.63 13.61 6.41
N GLY A 36 -9.37 13.09 5.45
CA GLY A 36 -8.90 11.94 4.67
C GLY A 36 -7.62 12.25 3.94
N GLU A 37 -7.49 13.48 3.42
CA GLU A 37 -6.28 13.87 2.72
C GLU A 37 -5.06 13.77 3.62
N LYS A 38 -5.19 14.22 4.86
CA LYS A 38 -4.07 14.17 5.80
C LYS A 38 -3.70 12.73 6.14
N VAL A 39 -4.70 11.87 6.27
CA VAL A 39 -4.45 10.46 6.53
C VAL A 39 -3.70 9.82 5.37
N TRP A 40 -4.12 10.11 4.14
CA TRP A 40 -3.46 9.56 2.97
C TRP A 40 -2.03 10.06 2.81
N VAL A 41 -1.79 11.34 3.14
CA VAL A 41 -0.43 11.88 3.13
C VAL A 41 0.45 11.12 4.13
N MET A 42 -0.09 10.86 5.31
CA MET A 42 0.65 10.12 6.32
C MET A 42 0.88 8.67 5.90
N ILE A 43 -0.11 8.04 5.30
CA ILE A 43 0.03 6.68 4.79
C ILE A 43 1.15 6.62 3.75
N ASN A 44 1.22 7.63 2.90
CA ASN A 44 2.28 7.68 1.90
C ASN A 44 3.66 7.75 2.55
N ALA A 45 3.80 8.60 3.57
CA ALA A 45 5.06 8.72 4.30
C ALA A 45 5.43 7.41 4.99
N LEU A 46 4.45 6.78 5.62
CA LEU A 46 4.70 5.50 6.29
C LEU A 46 5.01 4.39 5.30
N SER A 47 4.40 4.44 4.12
CA SER A 47 4.69 3.48 3.07
C SER A 47 6.14 3.60 2.61
N GLU A 48 6.64 4.82 2.46
CA GLU A 48 8.02 5.04 2.06
C GLU A 48 8.98 4.50 3.13
N ALA A 49 8.66 4.75 4.40
CA ALA A 49 9.46 4.21 5.48
C ALA A 49 9.45 2.68 5.46
N LYS A 50 8.30 2.11 5.16
CA LYS A 50 8.16 0.66 5.08
C LYS A 50 8.99 0.09 3.95
N LEU A 51 8.98 0.76 2.81
CA LEU A 51 9.77 0.32 1.67
C LEU A 51 11.27 0.34 1.98
N ASN A 52 11.70 1.29 2.81
CA ASN A 52 13.10 1.37 3.19
C ASN A 52 13.53 0.23 4.11
N GLU A 53 12.59 -0.47 4.71
CA GLU A 53 12.90 -1.63 5.57
C GLU A 53 13.24 -2.86 4.74
N TYR A 54 12.81 -2.90 3.49
CA TYR A 54 13.08 -4.05 2.63
C TYR A 54 14.47 -3.91 2.02
N PRO A 55 15.11 -5.04 1.72
CA PRO A 55 16.40 -4.98 1.04
C PRO A 55 16.23 -4.43 -0.37
N PRO A 56 17.27 -3.80 -0.92
CA PRO A 56 17.18 -3.27 -2.27
C PRO A 56 16.89 -4.40 -3.26
N ILE A 57 16.14 -4.05 -4.29
CA ILE A 57 15.82 -5.00 -5.33
C ILE A 57 17.07 -5.22 -6.17
N ASP A 58 17.47 -6.49 -6.30
CA ASP A 58 18.62 -6.84 -7.09
C ASP A 58 18.15 -7.14 -8.51
N GLU A 59 18.28 -6.18 -9.38
CA GLU A 59 17.79 -6.32 -10.74
C GLU A 59 18.65 -7.23 -11.58
N ASP A 60 19.85 -7.54 -11.10
CA ASP A 60 20.74 -8.45 -11.81
C ASP A 60 20.36 -9.91 -11.62
N GLU A 61 19.49 -10.17 -10.70
CA GLU A 61 18.98 -11.52 -10.48
C GLU A 61 17.80 -11.77 -11.39
N GLU A 62 17.99 -12.65 -12.30
CA GLU A 62 16.94 -12.99 -13.24
C GLU A 62 16.44 -14.39 -13.01
#